data_2b7a694c7b2cfaf1028421ca154e4736
#
_entry.id   2b7a694c7b2cfaf1028421ca154e4736
#
_cell.length_a   1.000
_cell.length_b   1.000
_cell.length_c   1.000
_cell.angle_alpha   90.00
_cell.angle_beta   90.00
_cell.angle_gamma   90.00
#
_symmetry.space_group_name_H-M   'P 1'
#
loop_
_entity.id
_entity.type
_entity.pdbx_description
1 polymer ?
#
loop_
_entity_poly.entity_id
_entity_poly.type
_entity_poly.pdbx_seq_one_letter_code
_entity_poly.pdbx_strand_id
1 'polypeptide(L)'
;AGSRSHQTGVNGENNSVRLSIQGGHLGHDNNGGIARGATPESSGSYGFVRLEGDLMRTEVAGMSVTAGVYGAAGHSSVDVKDDDGSRVGTVRDDAGSLGGYLNLIHNASGLWADIVALGTRHSMKASTDNNDFRARGWGWLGSLETGLPFSITDNLMLEPQLQYTWQGLSLDDGKDNAGYVKFGHGSAQHVRAGFRLGSHNDMTFGEGTSSRAPLRDSAKHSVSELPVNWWVQPSVIRTFSSRGDMRVGTSTAGSGMTFSPSQNGTSLDLQAGLEARVRENITLGVQAGYAHSVSGSSAEGYNGQAT
;
A
#
# COMPACT_ATOMS: atom_id res chain seq x y z
N ALA A 1 -0.10 -1.23 1.15
CA ALA A 1 -1.47 -1.21 0.63
C ALA A 1 -2.16 -0.02 1.30
N GLY A 2 -2.46 1.00 0.51
CA GLY A 2 -3.15 2.18 1.04
C GLY A 2 -4.55 1.79 1.47
N SER A 3 -4.93 2.14 2.70
CA SER A 3 -6.30 2.08 3.17
C SER A 3 -7.20 2.78 2.14
N ARG A 4 -8.23 2.09 1.67
CA ARG A 4 -9.24 2.75 0.86
C ARG A 4 -10.06 3.64 1.75
N SER A 5 -10.14 4.91 1.41
CA SER A 5 -11.22 5.71 1.93
C SER A 5 -12.52 5.11 1.42
N HIS A 6 -13.39 4.67 2.32
CA HIS A 6 -14.71 4.19 1.95
C HIS A 6 -15.53 5.35 1.40
N GLN A 7 -15.42 5.59 0.11
CA GLN A 7 -16.40 6.43 -0.57
C GLN A 7 -17.65 5.59 -0.83
N THR A 8 -18.59 5.65 0.06
CA THR A 8 -19.96 5.29 -0.24
C THR A 8 -20.51 6.36 -1.20
N GLY A 9 -20.38 6.11 -2.50
CA GLY A 9 -21.12 6.88 -3.48
C GLY A 9 -22.59 6.65 -3.25
N VAL A 10 -23.27 7.67 -2.74
CA VAL A 10 -24.71 7.72 -2.66
C VAL A 10 -25.27 7.78 -4.08
N ASN A 11 -26.19 6.89 -4.37
CA ASN A 11 -27.05 6.72 -5.54
C ASN A 11 -26.58 5.70 -6.57
N GLY A 12 -27.44 4.70 -6.67
CA GLY A 12 -27.36 3.57 -7.57
C GLY A 12 -26.99 3.93 -9.01
N GLU A 13 -26.31 3.00 -9.65
CA GLU A 13 -26.00 2.89 -11.06
C GLU A 13 -24.72 3.57 -11.60
N ASN A 14 -23.96 4.35 -10.85
CA ASN A 14 -22.73 4.90 -11.42
C ASN A 14 -21.48 4.16 -10.91
N ASN A 15 -20.83 3.41 -11.80
CA ASN A 15 -19.49 2.89 -11.59
C ASN A 15 -18.54 4.05 -11.29
N SER A 16 -17.84 3.99 -10.18
CA SER A 16 -16.86 5.01 -9.82
C SER A 16 -15.52 4.72 -10.46
N VAL A 17 -14.83 5.77 -10.86
CA VAL A 17 -13.44 5.73 -11.32
C VAL A 17 -12.60 6.54 -10.37
N ARG A 18 -11.47 6.00 -9.95
CA ARG A 18 -10.55 6.68 -9.05
C ARG A 18 -9.16 6.71 -9.67
N LEU A 19 -8.57 7.88 -9.66
CA LEU A 19 -7.15 8.09 -9.97
C LEU A 19 -6.43 8.45 -8.69
N SER A 20 -5.29 7.80 -8.42
CA SER A 20 -4.43 8.16 -7.30
C SER A 20 -2.97 8.23 -7.70
N ILE A 21 -2.25 9.16 -7.09
CA ILE A 21 -0.81 9.33 -7.24
C ILE A 21 -0.22 9.20 -5.85
N GLN A 22 0.74 8.30 -5.70
CA GLN A 22 1.42 8.07 -4.43
C GLN A 22 2.92 8.14 -4.60
N GLY A 23 3.61 8.70 -3.61
CA GLY A 23 5.06 8.70 -3.52
C GLY A 23 5.52 8.58 -2.08
N GLY A 24 6.76 8.18 -1.90
CA GLY A 24 7.34 8.04 -0.58
C GLY A 24 8.83 7.79 -0.60
N HIS A 25 9.38 7.74 0.60
CA HIS A 25 10.78 7.43 0.84
C HIS A 25 10.88 6.35 1.91
N LEU A 26 11.81 5.42 1.75
CA LEU A 26 12.09 4.33 2.67
C LEU A 26 13.58 4.31 2.97
N GLY A 27 13.95 4.27 4.23
CA GLY A 27 15.28 3.96 4.73
C GLY A 27 15.26 2.58 5.39
N HIS A 28 16.28 1.81 5.19
CA HIS A 28 16.45 0.50 5.79
C HIS A 28 17.88 0.29 6.25
N ASP A 29 18.05 0.03 7.54
CA ASP A 29 19.31 -0.33 8.15
C ASP A 29 19.33 -1.83 8.43
N ASN A 30 20.24 -2.54 7.82
CA ASN A 30 20.37 -3.98 8.00
C ASN A 30 21.22 -4.27 9.24
N ASN A 31 20.60 -4.46 10.40
CA ASN A 31 21.26 -4.89 11.63
C ASN A 31 21.62 -6.40 11.64
N GLY A 32 21.38 -7.11 10.57
CA GLY A 32 21.69 -8.54 10.41
C GLY A 32 22.84 -8.74 9.44
N GLY A 33 24.05 -8.92 9.95
CA GLY A 33 25.27 -9.05 9.17
C GLY A 33 25.16 -10.01 7.99
N ILE A 34 25.36 -9.52 6.78
CA ILE A 34 25.45 -10.29 5.53
C ILE A 34 26.84 -10.88 5.41
N ALA A 35 27.73 -10.86 6.05
CA ALA A 35 29.06 -11.41 6.21
C ALA A 35 29.77 -10.61 7.32
N ARG A 36 30.66 -11.22 8.01
CA ARG A 36 31.35 -10.58 9.11
C ARG A 36 31.77 -9.13 8.76
N GLY A 37 31.00 -8.15 9.26
CA GLY A 37 31.40 -6.75 9.28
C GLY A 37 30.73 -5.82 8.26
N ALA A 38 29.81 -6.25 7.43
CA ALA A 38 29.10 -5.36 6.51
C ALA A 38 27.60 -5.28 6.86
N THR A 39 27.13 -4.11 7.19
CA THR A 39 25.69 -3.80 7.37
C THR A 39 25.29 -2.75 6.34
N PRO A 40 25.02 -3.15 5.07
CA PRO A 40 24.67 -2.18 4.05
C PRO A 40 23.36 -1.46 4.41
N GLU A 41 23.40 -0.16 4.45
CA GLU A 41 22.25 0.70 4.53
C GLU A 41 21.63 0.88 3.15
N SER A 42 20.33 1.00 3.09
CA SER A 42 19.64 1.35 1.86
C SER A 42 18.62 2.44 2.09
N SER A 43 18.57 3.38 1.17
CA SER A 43 17.54 4.42 1.20
C SER A 43 17.04 4.68 -0.21
N GLY A 44 15.74 4.87 -0.35
CA GLY A 44 15.17 5.02 -1.69
C GLY A 44 13.84 5.70 -1.70
N SER A 45 13.48 6.19 -2.87
CA SER A 45 12.20 6.82 -3.15
C SER A 45 11.42 6.00 -4.17
N TYR A 46 10.12 6.06 -4.07
CA TYR A 46 9.20 5.46 -5.03
C TYR A 46 8.06 6.40 -5.39
N GLY A 47 7.50 6.18 -6.56
CA GLY A 47 6.28 6.86 -6.98
C GLY A 47 5.48 5.97 -7.92
N PHE A 48 4.16 6.00 -7.81
CA PHE A 48 3.29 5.32 -8.73
C PHE A 48 1.96 6.05 -8.95
N VAL A 49 1.37 5.77 -10.08
CA VAL A 49 0.03 6.21 -10.46
C VAL A 49 -0.86 4.97 -10.53
N ARG A 50 -2.06 5.05 -9.98
CA ARG A 50 -3.05 3.98 -9.96
C ARG A 50 -4.39 4.48 -10.47
N LEU A 51 -4.99 3.73 -11.37
CA LEU A 51 -6.35 3.91 -11.87
C LEU A 51 -7.20 2.72 -11.44
N GLU A 52 -8.33 2.98 -10.85
CA GLU A 52 -9.31 1.98 -10.41
C GLU A 52 -10.66 2.25 -11.03
N GLY A 53 -11.44 1.19 -11.27
CA GLY A 53 -12.81 1.30 -11.74
C GLY A 53 -13.70 0.19 -11.20
N ASP A 54 -14.89 0.57 -10.72
CA ASP A 54 -15.93 -0.39 -10.34
C ASP A 54 -16.50 -1.01 -11.60
N LEU A 55 -16.60 -2.34 -11.63
CA LEU A 55 -17.24 -3.11 -12.69
C LEU A 55 -18.65 -3.54 -12.32
N MET A 56 -18.87 -3.78 -11.04
CA MET A 56 -20.14 -4.27 -10.52
C MET A 56 -20.39 -3.69 -9.14
N ARG A 57 -21.62 -3.25 -8.93
CA ARG A 57 -22.15 -2.89 -7.61
C ARG A 57 -23.51 -3.53 -7.46
N THR A 58 -23.75 -4.26 -6.38
CA THR A 58 -24.99 -4.95 -6.12
C THR A 58 -25.24 -5.10 -4.62
N GLU A 59 -26.48 -5.36 -4.26
CA GLU A 59 -26.87 -5.73 -2.91
C GLU A 59 -27.36 -7.17 -2.87
N VAL A 60 -26.82 -7.95 -1.96
CA VAL A 60 -27.20 -9.36 -1.77
C VAL A 60 -27.31 -9.66 -0.28
N ALA A 61 -28.47 -10.11 0.17
CA ALA A 61 -28.70 -10.57 1.53
C ALA A 61 -28.29 -9.55 2.63
N GLY A 62 -28.54 -8.26 2.41
CA GLY A 62 -28.18 -7.20 3.36
C GLY A 62 -26.70 -6.82 3.35
N MET A 63 -26.00 -7.22 2.32
CA MET A 63 -24.61 -6.82 2.07
C MET A 63 -24.52 -6.02 0.77
N SER A 64 -23.86 -4.88 0.82
CA SER A 64 -23.43 -4.15 -0.37
C SER A 64 -22.12 -4.74 -0.88
N VAL A 65 -22.10 -5.12 -2.14
CA VAL A 65 -20.98 -5.78 -2.80
C VAL A 65 -20.51 -4.92 -3.96
N THR A 66 -19.25 -4.52 -3.96
CA THR A 66 -18.61 -3.80 -5.06
C THR A 66 -17.40 -4.57 -5.53
N ALA A 67 -17.33 -4.85 -6.82
CA ALA A 67 -16.16 -5.48 -7.45
C ALA A 67 -15.62 -4.58 -8.54
N GLY A 68 -14.31 -4.57 -8.70
CA GLY A 68 -13.66 -3.75 -9.72
C GLY A 68 -12.25 -4.20 -10.03
N VAL A 69 -11.64 -3.45 -10.93
CA VAL A 69 -10.27 -3.68 -11.39
C VAL A 69 -9.42 -2.43 -11.17
N TYR A 70 -8.13 -2.63 -11.08
CA TYR A 70 -7.20 -1.52 -11.09
C TYR A 70 -5.92 -1.86 -11.84
N GLY A 71 -5.30 -0.82 -12.40
CA GLY A 71 -3.98 -0.85 -12.98
C GLY A 71 -3.09 0.19 -12.29
N ALA A 72 -1.81 -0.11 -12.17
CA ALA A 72 -0.84 0.82 -11.63
C ALA A 72 0.47 0.75 -12.41
N ALA A 73 1.17 1.87 -12.48
CA ALA A 73 2.53 1.95 -13.00
C ALA A 73 3.37 2.80 -12.07
N GLY A 74 4.61 2.40 -11.84
CA GLY A 74 5.46 3.09 -10.90
C GLY A 74 6.93 2.86 -11.14
N HIS A 75 7.71 3.70 -10.48
CA HIS A 75 9.15 3.68 -10.47
C HIS A 75 9.67 3.75 -9.04
N SER A 76 10.75 3.04 -8.77
CA SER A 76 11.50 3.19 -7.53
C SER A 76 13.00 3.27 -7.80
N SER A 77 13.71 3.97 -6.92
CA SER A 77 15.16 4.08 -6.94
C SER A 77 15.69 3.98 -5.52
N VAL A 78 16.58 3.02 -5.29
CA VAL A 78 17.16 2.72 -3.98
C VAL A 78 18.68 2.80 -4.10
N ASP A 79 19.29 3.62 -3.29
CA ASP A 79 20.74 3.69 -3.13
C ASP A 79 21.16 2.74 -2.01
N VAL A 80 22.19 1.96 -2.29
CA VAL A 80 22.84 1.05 -1.34
C VAL A 80 24.16 1.69 -0.92
N LYS A 81 24.38 1.76 0.40
CA LYS A 81 25.56 2.37 1.02
C LYS A 81 26.37 1.32 1.76
N ASP A 82 27.65 1.53 1.84
CA ASP A 82 28.57 0.77 2.68
C ASP A 82 28.61 1.32 4.11
N ASP A 83 29.29 0.63 5.01
CA ASP A 83 29.43 0.99 6.44
C ASP A 83 30.01 2.40 6.67
N ASP A 84 30.77 2.94 5.74
CA ASP A 84 31.31 4.29 5.77
C ASP A 84 30.32 5.37 5.26
N GLY A 85 29.12 4.95 4.83
CA GLY A 85 28.09 5.81 4.26
C GLY A 85 28.29 6.14 2.77
N SER A 86 29.34 5.61 2.12
CA SER A 86 29.57 5.78 0.70
C SER A 86 28.56 4.97 -0.11
N ARG A 87 28.05 5.55 -1.19
CA ARG A 87 27.16 4.84 -2.11
C ARG A 87 27.94 3.82 -2.95
N VAL A 88 27.58 2.56 -2.81
CA VAL A 88 28.19 1.45 -3.58
C VAL A 88 27.37 1.04 -4.79
N GLY A 89 26.11 1.44 -4.85
CA GLY A 89 25.27 1.14 -6.01
C GLY A 89 23.87 1.75 -5.90
N THR A 90 23.14 1.66 -7.00
CA THR A 90 21.75 2.08 -7.10
C THR A 90 20.93 0.98 -7.77
N VAL A 91 19.78 0.66 -7.18
CA VAL A 91 18.80 -0.25 -7.76
C VAL A 91 17.57 0.57 -8.19
N ARG A 92 17.21 0.45 -9.46
CA ARG A 92 16.00 1.05 -10.02
C ARG A 92 15.04 -0.04 -10.45
N ASP A 93 13.75 0.18 -10.23
CA ASP A 93 12.70 -0.74 -10.66
C ASP A 93 11.56 0.02 -11.32
N ASP A 94 11.23 -0.36 -12.55
CA ASP A 94 10.03 0.05 -13.26
C ASP A 94 9.03 -1.09 -13.16
N ALA A 95 7.85 -0.79 -12.61
CA ALA A 95 6.84 -1.78 -12.32
C ALA A 95 5.48 -1.42 -12.91
N GLY A 96 4.82 -2.42 -13.48
CA GLY A 96 3.43 -2.31 -13.94
C GLY A 96 2.57 -3.40 -13.28
N SER A 97 1.44 -3.01 -12.71
CA SER A 97 0.54 -3.91 -11.98
C SER A 97 -0.86 -3.90 -12.57
N LEU A 98 -1.49 -5.07 -12.53
CA LEU A 98 -2.90 -5.25 -12.82
C LEU A 98 -3.54 -6.11 -11.73
N GLY A 99 -4.75 -5.74 -11.30
CA GLY A 99 -5.42 -6.45 -10.24
C GLY A 99 -6.91 -6.23 -10.18
N GLY A 100 -7.52 -6.90 -9.23
CA GLY A 100 -8.94 -6.76 -8.92
C GLY A 100 -9.18 -6.57 -7.42
N TYR A 101 -10.37 -6.15 -7.11
CA TYR A 101 -10.83 -5.97 -5.75
C TYR A 101 -12.28 -6.35 -5.56
N LEU A 102 -12.60 -6.71 -4.35
CA LEU A 102 -13.94 -6.97 -3.85
C LEU A 102 -14.11 -6.25 -2.53
N ASN A 103 -15.08 -5.35 -2.46
CA ASN A 103 -15.49 -4.68 -1.24
C ASN A 103 -16.85 -5.24 -0.82
N LEU A 104 -16.97 -5.57 0.46
CA LEU A 104 -18.17 -6.12 1.09
C LEU A 104 -18.51 -5.24 2.29
N ILE A 105 -19.76 -4.79 2.38
CA ILE A 105 -20.24 -4.01 3.52
C ILE A 105 -21.56 -4.61 4.01
N HIS A 106 -21.61 -4.99 5.29
CA HIS A 106 -22.85 -5.42 5.92
C HIS A 106 -23.68 -4.19 6.31
N ASN A 107 -24.79 -3.99 5.63
CA ASN A 107 -25.57 -2.75 5.69
C ASN A 107 -26.10 -2.42 7.09
N ALA A 108 -26.40 -3.43 7.91
CA ALA A 108 -26.96 -3.21 9.26
C ALA A 108 -25.92 -2.81 10.31
N SER A 109 -24.67 -3.31 10.21
CA SER A 109 -23.63 -3.03 11.22
C SER A 109 -22.53 -2.10 10.72
N GLY A 110 -22.43 -1.88 9.42
CA GLY A 110 -21.31 -1.19 8.80
C GLY A 110 -20.02 -2.02 8.78
N LEU A 111 -20.03 -3.28 9.27
CA LEU A 111 -18.86 -4.17 9.13
C LEU A 111 -18.49 -4.31 7.66
N TRP A 112 -17.25 -4.06 7.34
CA TRP A 112 -16.77 -4.16 5.97
C TRP A 112 -15.55 -5.07 5.83
N ALA A 113 -15.35 -5.57 4.62
CA ALA A 113 -14.16 -6.30 4.24
C ALA A 113 -13.73 -5.92 2.82
N ASP A 114 -12.43 -5.68 2.65
CA ASP A 114 -11.78 -5.44 1.36
C ASP A 114 -10.85 -6.58 1.02
N ILE A 115 -11.05 -7.17 -0.15
CA ILE A 115 -10.17 -8.21 -0.71
C ILE A 115 -9.52 -7.61 -1.95
N VAL A 116 -8.19 -7.72 -2.03
CA VAL A 116 -7.41 -7.22 -3.16
C VAL A 116 -6.46 -8.31 -3.63
N ALA A 117 -6.36 -8.50 -4.92
CA ALA A 117 -5.36 -9.36 -5.53
C ALA A 117 -4.75 -8.67 -6.75
N LEU A 118 -3.42 -8.75 -6.90
CA LEU A 118 -2.71 -8.16 -8.03
C LEU A 118 -1.52 -8.98 -8.47
N GLY A 119 -1.18 -8.83 -9.75
CA GLY A 119 0.08 -9.25 -10.34
C GLY A 119 0.87 -8.04 -10.81
N THR A 120 2.18 -8.10 -10.67
CA THR A 120 3.10 -7.01 -11.03
C THR A 120 4.22 -7.55 -11.90
N ARG A 121 4.54 -6.84 -12.97
CA ARG A 121 5.74 -7.06 -13.77
C ARG A 121 6.80 -6.05 -13.35
N HIS A 122 8.01 -6.55 -13.05
CA HIS A 122 9.15 -5.76 -12.63
C HIS A 122 10.23 -5.75 -13.70
N SER A 123 10.90 -4.61 -13.84
CA SER A 123 12.08 -4.42 -14.66
C SER A 123 13.14 -3.68 -13.84
N MET A 124 14.04 -4.44 -13.27
CA MET A 124 15.06 -3.95 -12.34
C MET A 124 16.37 -3.70 -13.04
N LYS A 125 17.06 -2.63 -12.67
CA LYS A 125 18.43 -2.32 -13.03
C LYS A 125 19.22 -1.99 -11.77
N ALA A 126 20.24 -2.77 -11.47
CA ALA A 126 21.24 -2.47 -10.46
C ALA A 126 22.50 -1.95 -11.14
N SER A 127 23.01 -0.82 -10.68
CA SER A 127 24.19 -0.15 -11.22
C SER A 127 25.18 0.12 -10.11
N THR A 128 26.43 -0.23 -10.35
CA THR A 128 27.61 0.13 -9.54
C THR A 128 28.57 0.92 -10.41
N ASP A 129 29.65 1.44 -9.86
CA ASP A 129 30.64 2.21 -10.63
C ASP A 129 31.27 1.42 -11.79
N ASN A 130 31.34 0.09 -11.67
CA ASN A 130 32.04 -0.77 -12.62
C ASN A 130 31.12 -1.76 -13.35
N ASN A 131 29.85 -1.86 -12.97
CA ASN A 131 29.00 -2.92 -13.48
C ASN A 131 27.51 -2.58 -13.47
N ASP A 132 26.82 -2.99 -14.52
CA ASP A 132 25.37 -2.91 -14.65
C ASP A 132 24.77 -4.31 -14.69
N PHE A 133 23.78 -4.55 -13.87
CA PHE A 133 23.01 -5.79 -13.85
C PHE A 133 21.52 -5.50 -14.11
N ARG A 134 20.86 -6.33 -14.90
CA ARG A 134 19.42 -6.22 -15.18
C ARG A 134 18.72 -7.53 -14.86
N ALA A 135 17.59 -7.44 -14.17
CA ALA A 135 16.70 -8.54 -13.90
C ALA A 135 15.26 -8.16 -14.24
N ARG A 136 14.49 -9.14 -14.67
CA ARG A 136 13.03 -9.01 -14.81
C ARG A 136 12.37 -9.94 -13.81
N GLY A 137 11.13 -9.67 -13.46
CA GLY A 137 10.45 -10.54 -12.53
C GLY A 137 8.96 -10.35 -12.50
N TRP A 138 8.33 -11.22 -11.72
CA TRP A 138 6.92 -11.16 -11.43
C TRP A 138 6.70 -11.09 -9.93
N GLY A 139 5.85 -10.16 -9.53
CA GLY A 139 5.34 -10.06 -8.17
C GLY A 139 3.86 -10.37 -8.14
N TRP A 140 3.37 -10.75 -6.97
CA TRP A 140 1.95 -10.87 -6.68
C TRP A 140 1.67 -10.41 -5.26
N LEU A 141 0.46 -9.94 -5.01
CA LEU A 141 -0.01 -9.54 -3.70
C LEU A 141 -1.47 -9.91 -3.53
N GLY A 142 -1.79 -10.49 -2.38
CA GLY A 142 -3.14 -10.67 -1.87
C GLY A 142 -3.30 -9.91 -0.56
N SER A 143 -4.41 -9.23 -0.35
CA SER A 143 -4.73 -8.52 0.89
C SER A 143 -6.18 -8.71 1.26
N LEU A 144 -6.41 -8.93 2.56
CA LEU A 144 -7.71 -8.91 3.20
C LEU A 144 -7.67 -7.88 4.31
N GLU A 145 -8.55 -6.91 4.26
CA GLU A 145 -8.71 -5.89 5.29
C GLU A 145 -10.16 -5.87 5.76
N THR A 146 -10.39 -5.64 7.05
CA THR A 146 -11.72 -5.52 7.64
C THR A 146 -11.73 -4.44 8.71
N GLY A 147 -12.87 -3.81 8.89
CA GLY A 147 -13.08 -2.81 9.93
C GLY A 147 -14.56 -2.72 10.32
N LEU A 148 -14.80 -2.18 11.50
CA LEU A 148 -16.12 -1.97 12.04
C LEU A 148 -16.22 -0.54 12.58
N PRO A 149 -17.02 0.34 11.95
CA PRO A 149 -17.17 1.71 12.41
C PRO A 149 -18.08 1.81 13.62
N PHE A 150 -17.70 2.67 14.57
CA PHE A 150 -18.46 3.03 15.75
C PHE A 150 -18.58 4.55 15.83
N SER A 151 -19.80 5.09 15.91
CA SER A 151 -20.01 6.50 16.20
C SER A 151 -19.73 6.76 17.67
N ILE A 152 -18.74 7.63 17.97
CA ILE A 152 -18.46 8.11 19.33
C ILE A 152 -19.37 9.30 19.64
N THR A 153 -19.51 10.20 18.68
CA THR A 153 -20.45 11.32 18.69
C THR A 153 -21.09 11.46 17.31
N ASP A 154 -22.01 12.39 17.14
CA ASP A 154 -22.65 12.66 15.84
C ASP A 154 -21.65 13.03 14.73
N ASN A 155 -20.49 13.56 15.10
CA ASN A 155 -19.47 14.03 14.15
C ASN A 155 -18.14 13.29 14.24
N LEU A 156 -18.00 12.28 15.11
CA LEU A 156 -16.74 11.56 15.34
C LEU A 156 -16.95 10.06 15.31
N MET A 157 -16.17 9.38 14.49
CA MET A 157 -16.21 7.94 14.31
C MET A 157 -14.86 7.30 14.64
N LEU A 158 -14.92 6.18 15.32
CA LEU A 158 -13.79 5.27 15.57
C LEU A 158 -14.02 3.97 14.80
N GLU A 159 -13.02 3.52 14.08
CA GLU A 159 -13.09 2.29 13.28
C GLU A 159 -11.85 1.43 13.53
N PRO A 160 -11.92 0.42 14.41
CA PRO A 160 -10.89 -0.60 14.50
C PRO A 160 -10.77 -1.36 13.19
N GLN A 161 -9.53 -1.65 12.81
CA GLN A 161 -9.18 -2.27 11.54
C GLN A 161 -8.16 -3.37 11.73
N LEU A 162 -8.28 -4.42 10.93
CA LEU A 162 -7.33 -5.51 10.83
C LEU A 162 -7.07 -5.82 9.36
N GLN A 163 -5.79 -5.95 8.99
CA GLN A 163 -5.40 -6.30 7.63
C GLN A 163 -4.36 -7.42 7.65
N TYR A 164 -4.52 -8.37 6.74
CA TYR A 164 -3.54 -9.37 6.40
C TYR A 164 -3.13 -9.20 4.94
N THR A 165 -1.82 -9.13 4.70
CA THR A 165 -1.25 -9.03 3.36
C THR A 165 -0.24 -10.14 3.15
N TRP A 166 -0.34 -10.83 2.03
CA TRP A 166 0.62 -11.81 1.59
C TRP A 166 1.11 -11.44 0.20
N GLN A 167 2.42 -11.38 0.03
CA GLN A 167 3.06 -10.98 -1.22
C GLN A 167 4.25 -11.87 -1.54
N GLY A 168 4.55 -11.96 -2.82
CA GLY A 168 5.70 -12.70 -3.32
C GLY A 168 6.33 -11.99 -4.51
N LEU A 169 7.63 -12.23 -4.67
CA LEU A 169 8.45 -11.73 -5.77
C LEU A 169 9.33 -12.86 -6.29
N SER A 170 9.37 -13.01 -7.60
CA SER A 170 10.28 -13.91 -8.30
C SER A 170 11.02 -13.11 -9.35
N LEU A 171 12.34 -13.07 -9.26
CA LEU A 171 13.22 -12.41 -10.22
C LEU A 171 13.89 -13.46 -11.09
N ASP A 172 14.06 -13.13 -12.37
CA ASP A 172 14.82 -13.95 -13.31
C ASP A 172 16.30 -13.91 -12.95
N ASP A 173 16.97 -15.04 -13.01
CA ASP A 173 18.41 -15.14 -12.85
C ASP A 173 19.12 -14.32 -13.93
N GLY A 174 20.28 -13.76 -13.58
CA GLY A 174 21.06 -12.95 -14.52
C GLY A 174 22.55 -13.20 -14.43
N LYS A 175 23.25 -12.70 -15.42
CA LYS A 175 24.71 -12.70 -15.51
C LYS A 175 25.19 -11.30 -15.85
N ASP A 176 26.32 -10.96 -15.30
CA ASP A 176 27.09 -9.78 -15.68
C ASP A 176 28.54 -10.18 -16.03
N ASN A 177 29.43 -9.20 -16.17
CA ASN A 177 30.84 -9.44 -16.49
C ASN A 177 31.61 -10.07 -15.33
N ALA A 178 31.09 -9.98 -14.09
CA ALA A 178 31.76 -10.52 -12.90
C ALA A 178 31.27 -11.93 -12.55
N GLY A 179 30.04 -12.32 -12.95
CA GLY A 179 29.52 -13.64 -12.63
C GLY A 179 28.04 -13.82 -12.86
N TYR A 180 27.41 -14.62 -12.01
CA TYR A 180 25.98 -14.87 -12.05
C TYR A 180 25.31 -14.45 -10.73
N VAL A 181 24.07 -14.02 -10.84
CA VAL A 181 23.17 -13.76 -9.71
C VAL A 181 21.93 -14.63 -9.89
N LYS A 182 21.64 -15.47 -8.90
CA LYS A 182 20.42 -16.27 -8.84
C LYS A 182 19.55 -15.75 -7.73
N PHE A 183 18.30 -15.51 -8.06
CA PHE A 183 17.29 -15.07 -7.10
C PHE A 183 16.39 -16.23 -6.71
N GLY A 184 16.21 -16.45 -5.41
CA GLY A 184 15.16 -17.31 -4.90
C GLY A 184 13.80 -16.61 -4.95
N HIS A 185 12.76 -17.37 -4.63
CA HIS A 185 11.41 -16.79 -4.46
C HIS A 185 11.34 -16.03 -3.13
N GLY A 186 11.14 -14.73 -3.23
CA GLY A 186 10.85 -13.89 -2.07
C GLY A 186 9.38 -13.95 -1.70
N SER A 187 9.07 -14.05 -0.41
CA SER A 187 7.69 -13.90 0.09
C SER A 187 7.69 -13.19 1.42
N ALA A 188 6.66 -12.38 1.66
CA ALA A 188 6.45 -11.69 2.92
C ALA A 188 4.97 -11.72 3.31
N GLN A 189 4.71 -11.79 4.61
CA GLN A 189 3.39 -11.74 5.19
C GLN A 189 3.36 -10.61 6.21
N HIS A 190 2.32 -9.79 6.18
CA HIS A 190 2.13 -8.66 7.07
C HIS A 190 0.76 -8.73 7.72
N VAL A 191 0.71 -8.52 9.02
CA VAL A 191 -0.52 -8.26 9.76
C VAL A 191 -0.46 -6.82 10.25
N ARG A 192 -1.47 -6.04 9.91
CA ARG A 192 -1.66 -4.68 10.44
C ARG A 192 -2.90 -4.66 11.31
N ALA A 193 -2.77 -4.14 12.52
CA ALA A 193 -3.87 -3.87 13.42
C ALA A 193 -3.80 -2.40 13.86
N GLY A 194 -4.93 -1.72 13.85
CA GLY A 194 -5.00 -0.31 14.19
C GLY A 194 -6.42 0.17 14.31
N PHE A 195 -6.59 1.46 14.38
CA PHE A 195 -7.90 2.09 14.33
C PHE A 195 -7.83 3.40 13.53
N ARG A 196 -8.93 3.75 12.91
CA ARG A 196 -9.12 5.03 12.26
C ARG A 196 -10.05 5.87 13.11
N LEU A 197 -9.63 7.09 13.45
CA LEU A 197 -10.44 8.12 14.09
C LEU A 197 -10.64 9.24 13.08
N GLY A 198 -11.89 9.64 12.84
CA GLY A 198 -12.14 10.66 11.83
C GLY A 198 -13.47 11.38 12.02
N SER A 199 -13.62 12.49 11.32
CA SER A 199 -14.88 13.20 11.27
C SER A 199 -15.92 12.41 10.48
N HIS A 200 -17.17 12.54 10.91
CA HIS A 200 -18.33 11.92 10.28
C HIS A 200 -19.29 13.03 9.81
N ASN A 201 -18.92 13.71 8.74
CA ASN A 201 -19.80 14.66 8.10
C ASN A 201 -20.40 14.01 6.85
N ASP A 202 -21.66 13.56 6.94
CA ASP A 202 -22.46 13.01 5.82
C ASP A 202 -21.87 11.80 5.06
N MET A 203 -21.04 10.97 5.69
CA MET A 203 -20.83 9.62 5.20
C MET A 203 -21.98 8.74 5.65
N THR A 204 -23.05 8.71 4.90
CA THR A 204 -24.10 7.71 5.07
C THR A 204 -23.53 6.35 4.69
N PHE A 205 -23.19 5.54 5.67
CA PHE A 205 -22.95 4.12 5.48
C PHE A 205 -24.28 3.47 5.10
N GLY A 206 -24.38 3.00 3.87
CA GLY A 206 -25.47 2.19 3.35
C GLY A 206 -26.88 2.74 3.63
N GLU A 207 -27.52 3.33 2.67
CA GLU A 207 -28.95 3.61 2.75
C GLU A 207 -29.73 2.29 2.93
N GLY A 208 -29.96 1.94 4.18
CA GLY A 208 -30.89 0.91 4.61
C GLY A 208 -31.94 1.41 5.59
N THR A 209 -31.94 2.69 5.91
CA THR A 209 -33.04 3.28 6.72
C THR A 209 -33.43 4.64 6.15
N SER A 210 -34.60 4.64 5.49
CA SER A 210 -35.35 5.84 5.15
C SER A 210 -35.57 6.71 6.39
N SER A 211 -34.68 7.65 6.62
CA SER A 211 -35.03 8.85 7.36
C SER A 211 -35.33 9.92 6.33
N ARG A 212 -36.60 9.99 6.02
CA ARG A 212 -37.23 11.02 5.21
C ARG A 212 -37.06 12.36 5.91
N ALA A 213 -35.94 13.03 5.66
CA ALA A 213 -35.82 14.45 5.96
C ALA A 213 -36.70 15.22 4.96
N PRO A 214 -37.56 16.12 5.41
CA PRO A 214 -38.42 16.87 4.53
C PRO A 214 -37.56 17.77 3.63
N LEU A 215 -37.83 17.69 2.32
CA LEU A 215 -37.35 18.63 1.33
C LEU A 215 -37.64 20.07 1.80
N ARG A 216 -36.63 20.77 2.21
CA ARG A 216 -36.66 22.22 2.38
C ARG A 216 -35.72 22.87 1.38
N ASP A 217 -36.39 23.53 0.45
CA ASP A 217 -35.96 24.62 -0.42
C ASP A 217 -34.49 24.75 -0.78
N SER A 218 -34.25 24.37 -2.01
CA SER A 218 -33.09 24.75 -2.83
C SER A 218 -33.08 26.26 -3.02
N ALA A 219 -32.32 27.00 -2.23
CA ALA A 219 -31.76 28.28 -2.67
C ALA A 219 -30.71 28.78 -1.68
N LYS A 220 -29.50 28.94 -2.18
CA LYS A 220 -28.30 29.52 -1.57
C LYS A 220 -27.35 28.52 -0.94
N HIS A 221 -26.70 27.72 -1.77
CA HIS A 221 -25.39 27.22 -1.42
C HIS A 221 -24.38 28.36 -1.71
N SER A 222 -24.02 29.06 -0.65
CA SER A 222 -22.80 29.88 -0.68
C SER A 222 -21.60 28.92 -0.79
N VAL A 223 -20.66 29.23 -1.65
CA VAL A 223 -19.46 28.46 -2.00
C VAL A 223 -18.47 28.28 -0.82
N SER A 224 -18.89 28.50 0.43
CA SER A 224 -17.99 28.58 1.57
C SER A 224 -17.96 27.38 2.52
N GLU A 225 -18.73 26.31 2.27
CA GLU A 225 -18.70 25.11 3.11
C GLU A 225 -18.60 23.85 2.26
N LEU A 226 -17.38 23.58 1.77
CA LEU A 226 -17.05 22.25 1.25
C LEU A 226 -17.01 21.28 2.44
N PRO A 227 -17.79 20.20 2.46
CA PRO A 227 -17.69 19.19 3.51
C PRO A 227 -16.31 18.56 3.44
N VAL A 228 -15.47 18.88 4.41
CA VAL A 228 -14.12 18.32 4.54
C VAL A 228 -14.15 17.29 5.67
N ASN A 229 -13.77 16.07 5.37
CA ASN A 229 -13.54 15.01 6.34
C ASN A 229 -12.05 14.87 6.61
N TRP A 230 -11.70 14.67 7.86
CA TRP A 230 -10.34 14.36 8.29
C TRP A 230 -10.30 13.02 9.01
N TRP A 231 -9.16 12.38 8.97
CA TRP A 231 -8.92 11.16 9.72
C TRP A 231 -7.46 11.00 10.11
N VAL A 232 -7.25 10.25 11.19
CA VAL A 232 -5.93 9.76 11.63
C VAL A 232 -6.04 8.28 11.90
N GLN A 233 -4.95 7.54 11.62
CA GLN A 233 -4.93 6.08 11.69
C GLN A 233 -3.59 5.58 12.21
N PRO A 234 -3.43 5.45 13.54
CA PRO A 234 -2.32 4.72 14.11
C PRO A 234 -2.49 3.21 13.93
N SER A 235 -1.42 2.53 13.60
CA SER A 235 -1.40 1.08 13.37
C SER A 235 -0.10 0.45 13.84
N VAL A 236 -0.16 -0.82 14.19
CA VAL A 236 0.99 -1.70 14.40
C VAL A 236 1.04 -2.68 13.25
N ILE A 237 2.21 -2.82 12.62
CA ILE A 237 2.44 -3.76 11.52
C ILE A 237 3.44 -4.79 12.00
N ARG A 238 3.07 -6.07 11.91
CA ARG A 238 3.98 -7.19 12.13
C ARG A 238 4.27 -7.88 10.81
N THR A 239 5.55 -7.95 10.46
CA THR A 239 6.05 -8.68 9.30
C THR A 239 6.56 -10.04 9.72
N PHE A 240 6.08 -11.10 9.04
CA PHE A 240 6.47 -12.49 9.25
C PHE A 240 7.02 -13.06 7.95
N SER A 241 7.92 -14.03 8.07
CA SER A 241 8.34 -14.88 6.95
C SER A 241 8.78 -14.11 5.71
N SER A 242 9.51 -13.01 5.91
CA SER A 242 10.19 -12.39 4.78
C SER A 242 11.43 -13.21 4.45
N ARG A 243 11.41 -13.88 3.30
CA ARG A 243 12.53 -14.65 2.76
C ARG A 243 12.73 -14.25 1.31
N GLY A 244 13.96 -14.09 0.93
CA GLY A 244 14.36 -13.86 -0.45
C GLY A 244 15.82 -14.22 -0.57
N ASP A 245 16.12 -15.48 -0.84
CA ASP A 245 17.51 -15.93 -0.99
C ASP A 245 18.07 -15.39 -2.30
N MET A 246 19.28 -14.84 -2.25
CA MET A 246 20.05 -14.43 -3.41
C MET A 246 21.38 -15.14 -3.39
N ARG A 247 21.74 -15.79 -4.48
CA ARG A 247 23.03 -16.45 -4.64
C ARG A 247 23.87 -15.75 -5.69
N VAL A 248 25.03 -15.28 -5.28
CA VAL A 248 26.01 -14.64 -6.14
C VAL A 248 27.24 -15.54 -6.28
N GLY A 249 27.72 -15.75 -7.48
CA GLY A 249 28.89 -16.57 -7.73
C GLY A 249 29.63 -16.14 -9.00
N THR A 250 30.93 -16.45 -9.06
CA THR A 250 31.74 -16.24 -10.27
C THR A 250 31.42 -17.32 -11.31
N SER A 251 31.71 -17.05 -12.58
CA SER A 251 31.47 -17.98 -13.70
C SER A 251 32.25 -19.30 -13.59
N THR A 252 33.23 -19.38 -12.70
CA THR A 252 34.04 -20.57 -12.44
C THR A 252 33.42 -21.40 -11.33
N ALA A 253 33.10 -22.62 -11.61
CA ALA A 253 32.32 -23.58 -10.85
C ALA A 253 32.44 -23.53 -9.32
N GLY A 254 31.33 -23.45 -8.62
CA GLY A 254 31.12 -24.03 -7.30
C GLY A 254 31.15 -23.10 -6.10
N SER A 255 31.65 -21.89 -6.19
CA SER A 255 31.73 -20.97 -5.04
C SER A 255 30.75 -19.80 -5.15
N GLY A 256 29.50 -20.04 -4.83
CA GLY A 256 28.51 -18.95 -4.68
C GLY A 256 28.28 -18.65 -3.20
N MET A 257 28.17 -17.37 -2.86
CA MET A 257 27.68 -16.92 -1.56
C MET A 257 26.17 -16.79 -1.62
N THR A 258 25.48 -17.28 -0.59
CA THR A 258 24.04 -17.13 -0.47
C THR A 258 23.76 -16.05 0.57
N PHE A 259 22.90 -15.11 0.20
CA PHE A 259 22.39 -14.05 1.06
C PHE A 259 20.92 -14.32 1.31
N SER A 260 20.52 -14.30 2.57
CA SER A 260 19.13 -14.56 3.00
C SER A 260 18.62 -13.40 3.85
N PRO A 261 18.28 -12.26 3.23
CA PRO A 261 17.77 -11.13 3.97
C PRO A 261 16.43 -11.48 4.64
N SER A 262 16.31 -11.14 5.90
CA SER A 262 15.06 -11.27 6.65
C SER A 262 14.56 -9.88 7.04
N GLN A 263 13.31 -9.57 6.69
CA GLN A 263 12.65 -8.32 7.07
C GLN A 263 11.61 -8.53 8.17
N ASN A 264 11.77 -9.55 8.99
CA ASN A 264 10.88 -9.79 10.13
C ASN A 264 11.01 -8.67 11.14
N GLY A 265 9.90 -8.13 11.58
CA GLY A 265 9.92 -7.02 12.51
C GLY A 265 8.54 -6.52 12.86
N THR A 266 8.50 -5.57 13.78
CA THR A 266 7.31 -4.81 14.16
C THR A 266 7.56 -3.35 13.89
N SER A 267 6.61 -2.68 13.23
CA SER A 267 6.66 -1.26 12.95
C SER A 267 5.40 -0.57 13.47
N LEU A 268 5.56 0.66 13.88
CA LEU A 268 4.46 1.59 14.12
C LEU A 268 4.23 2.39 12.83
N ASP A 269 2.98 2.55 12.46
CA ASP A 269 2.54 3.31 11.29
C ASP A 269 1.49 4.33 11.72
N LEU A 270 1.67 5.58 11.33
CA LEU A 270 0.73 6.66 11.56
C LEU A 270 0.36 7.27 10.22
N GLN A 271 -0.90 7.26 9.89
CA GLN A 271 -1.42 7.90 8.68
C GLN A 271 -2.44 8.96 9.07
N ALA A 272 -2.53 10.01 8.26
CA ALA A 272 -3.54 11.04 8.37
C ALA A 272 -3.97 11.51 6.99
N GLY A 273 -5.22 11.91 6.85
CA GLY A 273 -5.75 12.36 5.57
C GLY A 273 -6.89 13.35 5.71
N LEU A 274 -7.15 14.00 4.60
CA LEU A 274 -8.24 14.94 4.38
C LEU A 274 -8.94 14.55 3.09
N GLU A 275 -10.26 14.61 3.09
CA GLU A 275 -11.11 14.39 1.93
C GLU A 275 -12.11 15.52 1.81
N ALA A 276 -12.30 16.04 0.61
CA ALA A 276 -13.26 17.10 0.32
C ALA A 276 -14.13 16.68 -0.87
N ARG A 277 -15.45 16.75 -0.73
CA ARG A 277 -16.37 16.60 -1.83
C ARG A 277 -16.52 17.95 -2.54
N VAL A 278 -15.91 18.07 -3.71
CA VAL A 278 -15.88 19.32 -4.50
C VAL A 278 -17.14 19.46 -5.34
N ARG A 279 -17.73 18.34 -5.76
CA ARG A 279 -19.00 18.26 -6.49
C ARG A 279 -19.71 16.97 -6.06
N GLU A 280 -20.98 16.81 -6.45
CA GLU A 280 -21.78 15.61 -6.15
C GLU A 280 -21.09 14.29 -6.56
N ASN A 281 -20.30 14.34 -7.64
CA ASN A 281 -19.59 13.20 -8.23
C ASN A 281 -18.06 13.31 -8.19
N ILE A 282 -17.48 14.31 -7.50
CA ILE A 282 -16.05 14.53 -7.45
C ILE A 282 -15.61 14.69 -5.99
N THR A 283 -14.76 13.80 -5.54
CA THR A 283 -14.09 13.88 -4.24
C THR A 283 -12.59 13.96 -4.47
N LEU A 284 -11.93 14.84 -3.76
CA LEU A 284 -10.48 14.97 -3.72
C LEU A 284 -9.98 14.56 -2.34
N GLY A 285 -8.92 13.78 -2.31
CA GLY A 285 -8.30 13.31 -1.07
C GLY A 285 -6.80 13.54 -1.08
N VAL A 286 -6.25 13.84 0.10
CA VAL A 286 -4.82 13.85 0.34
C VAL A 286 -4.53 13.10 1.63
N GLN A 287 -3.46 12.33 1.65
CA GLN A 287 -3.01 11.66 2.86
C GLN A 287 -1.48 11.64 2.94
N ALA A 288 -0.99 11.56 4.16
CA ALA A 288 0.41 11.38 4.46
C ALA A 288 0.58 10.31 5.54
N GLY A 289 1.71 9.62 5.53
CA GLY A 289 2.02 8.57 6.49
C GLY A 289 3.48 8.55 6.86
N TYR A 290 3.74 8.08 8.08
CA TYR A 290 5.07 7.81 8.60
C TYR A 290 5.09 6.44 9.29
N ALA A 291 6.08 5.64 8.98
CA ALA A 291 6.30 4.34 9.59
C ALA A 291 7.71 4.26 10.18
N HIS A 292 7.81 3.63 11.35
CA HIS A 292 9.06 3.40 12.05
C HIS A 292 9.10 2.00 12.67
N SER A 293 10.21 1.31 12.46
CA SER A 293 10.44 -0.02 13.07
C SER A 293 10.79 0.09 14.53
N VAL A 294 10.12 -0.72 15.37
CA VAL A 294 10.39 -0.79 16.82
C VAL A 294 11.08 -2.09 17.21
N SER A 295 11.07 -3.10 16.35
CA SER A 295 11.83 -4.34 16.56
C SER A 295 12.08 -5.07 15.23
N GLY A 296 13.18 -5.83 15.18
CA GLY A 296 13.64 -6.53 13.98
C GLY A 296 14.53 -5.66 13.12
N SER A 297 14.40 -5.77 11.80
CA SER A 297 15.13 -4.91 10.85
C SER A 297 14.69 -3.45 11.03
N SER A 298 15.66 -2.54 11.15
CA SER A 298 15.36 -1.11 11.26
C SER A 298 14.88 -0.60 9.90
N ALA A 299 13.70 0.00 9.88
CA ALA A 299 13.17 0.65 8.69
C ALA A 299 12.36 1.88 9.09
N GLU A 300 12.56 2.94 8.34
CA GLU A 300 11.81 4.18 8.46
C GLU A 300 11.26 4.58 7.11
N GLY A 301 10.08 5.18 7.08
CA GLY A 301 9.52 5.63 5.82
C GLY A 301 8.43 6.67 5.99
N TYR A 302 8.32 7.52 4.99
CA TYR A 302 7.19 8.43 4.86
C TYR A 302 6.60 8.32 3.46
N ASN A 303 5.32 8.57 3.36
CA ASN A 303 4.60 8.53 2.10
C ASN A 303 3.55 9.62 2.04
N GLY A 304 3.11 9.92 0.81
CA GLY A 304 2.00 10.81 0.54
C GLY A 304 1.21 10.31 -0.64
N GLN A 305 -0.09 10.56 -0.63
CA GLN A 305 -1.00 10.20 -1.71
C GLN A 305 -2.00 11.32 -1.95
N ALA A 306 -2.32 11.55 -3.23
CA ALA A 306 -3.46 12.34 -3.67
C ALA A 306 -4.41 11.45 -4.50
N THR A 307 -5.69 11.69 -4.35
CA THR A 307 -6.76 10.93 -5.03
C THR A 307 -7.79 11.88 -5.61
#